data_351ec214f709ed67dc490d95c8da1fec
#
_entry.id   351ec214f709ed67dc490d95c8da1fec
#
_cell.length_a   1.000
_cell.length_b   1.000
_cell.length_c   1.000
_cell.angle_alpha   90.00
_cell.angle_beta   90.00
_cell.angle_gamma   90.00
#
_symmetry.space_group_name_H-M   'P 1'
#
loop_
_entity.id
_entity.type
_entity.pdbx_description
1 polymer ?
#
loop_
_entity_poly.entity_id
_entity_poly.type
_entity_poly.pdbx_seq_one_letter_code
_entity_poly.pdbx_strand_id
1 'polypeptide(L)'
;MANQYFGKYRAKVVDVKDPEKRGRIRVMCPKVLGEAKSAWCEPCVPVAYDSGGDFAIPKLNEFVWVEFEEGNSNKPIYTGGLWSTNKSPSNPYETAERLITWGKCKIKISKNDVMTLSVGGCSLVMTGSTTTVTVGGSSITITKDGIKLSSAKIDLN
;
A
#
# COMPACT_ATOMS: atom_id res chain seq x y z
N MET A 1 -12.85 36.87 9.31
CA MET A 1 -11.72 35.95 9.50
C MET A 1 -12.01 34.71 8.65
N ALA A 2 -11.05 34.23 7.87
CA ALA A 2 -11.22 32.98 7.13
C ALA A 2 -11.34 31.81 8.13
N ASN A 3 -12.21 30.84 7.84
CA ASN A 3 -12.34 29.67 8.67
C ASN A 3 -11.02 28.87 8.65
N GLN A 4 -10.55 28.47 9.82
CA GLN A 4 -9.38 27.62 9.97
C GLN A 4 -9.83 26.19 10.29
N TYR A 5 -9.17 25.20 9.67
CA TYR A 5 -9.54 23.80 9.74
C TYR A 5 -8.39 22.98 10.30
N PHE A 6 -8.43 22.71 11.61
CA PHE A 6 -7.45 21.88 12.32
C PHE A 6 -7.98 20.46 12.52
N GLY A 7 -7.06 19.47 12.54
CA GLY A 7 -7.36 18.06 12.72
C GLY A 7 -7.50 17.29 11.41
N LYS A 8 -7.95 16.02 11.52
CA LYS A 8 -8.05 15.11 10.37
C LYS A 8 -9.48 15.02 9.84
N TYR A 9 -9.60 15.11 8.53
CA TYR A 9 -10.86 15.00 7.81
C TYR A 9 -10.86 13.81 6.87
N ARG A 10 -11.99 13.10 6.80
CA ARG A 10 -12.16 12.03 5.81
C ARG A 10 -12.44 12.64 4.45
N ALA A 11 -11.70 12.20 3.45
CA ALA A 11 -11.88 12.68 2.10
C ALA A 11 -11.81 11.52 1.10
N LYS A 12 -12.47 11.68 -0.04
CA LYS A 12 -12.48 10.71 -1.14
C LYS A 12 -11.57 11.19 -2.25
N VAL A 13 -10.70 10.32 -2.74
CA VAL A 13 -9.79 10.62 -3.87
C VAL A 13 -10.58 10.77 -5.16
N VAL A 14 -10.42 11.89 -5.84
CA VAL A 14 -11.14 12.21 -7.08
C VAL A 14 -10.21 12.52 -8.27
N ASP A 15 -8.92 12.72 -8.02
CA ASP A 15 -7.92 12.87 -9.08
C ASP A 15 -6.54 12.45 -8.56
N VAL A 16 -5.80 11.74 -9.40
CA VAL A 16 -4.43 11.24 -9.12
C VAL A 16 -3.44 11.58 -10.24
N LYS A 17 -3.89 12.38 -11.24
CA LYS A 17 -3.07 12.77 -12.39
C LYS A 17 -2.30 14.06 -12.11
N ASP A 18 -1.40 13.99 -11.11
CA ASP A 18 -0.57 15.12 -10.73
C ASP A 18 0.33 15.59 -11.89
N PRO A 19 0.16 16.85 -12.39
CA PRO A 19 0.97 17.35 -13.49
C PRO A 19 2.45 17.51 -13.13
N GLU A 20 2.78 17.69 -11.84
CA GLU A 20 4.16 17.82 -11.36
C GLU A 20 4.79 16.46 -10.99
N LYS A 21 4.02 15.34 -11.04
CA LYS A 21 4.48 13.98 -10.72
C LYS A 21 5.10 13.83 -9.32
N ARG A 22 4.64 14.62 -8.37
CA ARG A 22 5.09 14.63 -6.97
C ARG A 22 4.27 13.73 -6.05
N GLY A 23 3.34 12.94 -6.61
CA GLY A 23 2.45 12.07 -5.85
C GLY A 23 1.27 12.79 -5.20
N ARG A 24 0.96 14.01 -5.62
CA ARG A 24 -0.20 14.76 -5.14
C ARG A 24 -1.50 14.17 -5.68
N ILE A 25 -2.55 14.36 -4.92
CA ILE A 25 -3.91 13.94 -5.28
C ILE A 25 -4.88 15.10 -5.11
N ARG A 26 -6.07 15.00 -5.71
CA ARG A 26 -7.20 15.87 -5.36
C ARG A 26 -8.29 15.03 -4.71
N VAL A 27 -8.93 15.63 -3.74
CA VAL A 27 -9.96 14.97 -2.95
C VAL A 27 -11.26 15.76 -2.91
N MET A 28 -12.34 15.06 -2.60
CA MET A 28 -13.59 15.64 -2.14
C MET A 28 -13.65 15.50 -0.62
N CYS A 29 -13.75 16.63 0.08
CA CYS A 29 -13.81 16.72 1.54
C CYS A 29 -15.04 17.50 1.96
N PRO A 30 -16.24 16.90 2.02
CA PRO A 30 -17.51 17.64 2.18
C PRO A 30 -17.58 18.50 3.44
N LYS A 31 -16.96 18.06 4.53
CA LYS A 31 -16.97 18.80 5.81
C LYS A 31 -16.23 20.15 5.76
N VAL A 32 -15.32 20.33 4.80
CA VAL A 32 -14.48 21.53 4.68
C VAL A 32 -14.75 22.26 3.37
N LEU A 33 -14.88 21.52 2.28
CA LEU A 33 -14.93 22.06 0.91
C LEU A 33 -16.31 21.91 0.24
N GLY A 34 -17.30 21.32 0.96
CA GLY A 34 -18.58 21.00 0.35
C GLY A 34 -18.39 20.03 -0.83
N GLU A 35 -19.00 20.33 -1.96
CA GLU A 35 -18.91 19.53 -3.19
C GLU A 35 -17.71 19.89 -4.08
N ALA A 36 -16.91 20.87 -3.68
CA ALA A 36 -15.76 21.30 -4.45
C ALA A 36 -14.60 20.30 -4.34
N LYS A 37 -13.87 20.15 -5.45
CA LYS A 37 -12.57 19.44 -5.41
C LYS A 37 -11.54 20.31 -4.69
N SER A 38 -10.67 19.68 -3.91
CA SER A 38 -9.55 20.36 -3.25
C SER A 38 -8.55 20.96 -4.25
N ALA A 39 -7.69 21.84 -3.79
CA ALA A 39 -6.37 22.04 -4.39
C ALA A 39 -5.60 20.70 -4.41
N TRP A 40 -4.42 20.65 -5.03
CA TRP A 40 -3.57 19.48 -4.99
C TRP A 40 -3.07 19.25 -3.55
N CYS A 41 -3.43 18.10 -2.98
CA CYS A 41 -2.98 17.67 -1.67
C CYS A 41 -1.56 17.17 -1.74
N GLU A 42 -0.66 17.72 -0.95
CA GLU A 42 0.70 17.20 -0.81
C GLU A 42 0.69 15.85 -0.07
N PRO A 43 1.54 14.89 -0.44
CA PRO A 43 1.69 13.65 0.31
C PRO A 43 2.48 13.89 1.60
N CYS A 44 1.96 13.43 2.73
CA CYS A 44 2.74 13.26 3.97
C CYS A 44 3.18 11.79 4.04
N VAL A 45 4.41 11.52 3.67
CA VAL A 45 4.99 10.18 3.61
C VAL A 45 6.08 10.01 4.69
N PRO A 46 6.39 8.78 5.13
CA PRO A 46 7.41 8.54 6.15
C PRO A 46 8.80 9.04 5.74
N VAL A 47 9.15 8.89 4.47
CA VAL A 47 10.46 9.31 3.93
C VAL A 47 10.29 9.85 2.52
N ALA A 48 10.86 11.03 2.26
CA ALA A 48 11.00 11.59 0.92
C ALA A 48 12.35 12.31 0.80
N TYR A 49 13.08 12.04 -0.30
CA TYR A 49 14.33 12.70 -0.63
C TYR A 49 14.51 12.71 -2.16
N ASP A 50 15.53 13.39 -2.66
CA ASP A 50 15.78 13.44 -4.10
C ASP A 50 15.98 12.03 -4.68
N SER A 51 15.15 11.69 -5.66
CA SER A 51 15.13 10.38 -6.35
C SER A 51 14.74 9.17 -5.51
N GLY A 52 14.16 9.35 -4.29
CA GLY A 52 13.77 8.23 -3.45
C GLY A 52 12.75 8.55 -2.34
N GLY A 53 12.34 7.52 -1.61
CA GLY A 53 11.38 7.59 -0.51
C GLY A 53 10.24 6.59 -0.64
N ASP A 54 9.21 6.73 0.19
CA ASP A 54 7.99 5.93 0.15
C ASP A 54 7.01 6.54 -0.85
N PHE A 55 6.85 5.90 -2.00
CA PHE A 55 5.97 6.38 -3.06
C PHE A 55 4.80 5.43 -3.28
N ALA A 56 3.64 5.77 -2.71
CA ALA A 56 2.40 5.03 -2.87
C ALA A 56 1.22 5.98 -3.02
N ILE A 57 0.68 6.09 -4.23
CA ILE A 57 -0.45 6.97 -4.53
C ILE A 57 -1.76 6.22 -4.26
N PRO A 58 -2.68 6.77 -3.43
CA PRO A 58 -4.02 6.22 -3.24
C PRO A 58 -4.78 6.11 -4.56
N LYS A 59 -5.60 5.06 -4.72
CA LYS A 59 -6.40 4.88 -5.93
C LYS A 59 -7.60 5.83 -5.97
N LEU A 60 -8.07 6.14 -7.17
CA LEU A 60 -9.35 6.83 -7.38
C LEU A 60 -10.49 6.14 -6.62
N ASN A 61 -11.36 6.94 -6.05
CA ASN A 61 -12.52 6.51 -5.25
C ASN A 61 -12.19 5.85 -3.90
N GLU A 62 -10.93 5.76 -3.51
CA GLU A 62 -10.55 5.35 -2.16
C GLU A 62 -10.57 6.53 -1.18
N PHE A 63 -10.54 6.23 0.12
CA PHE A 63 -10.60 7.23 1.15
C PHE A 63 -9.23 7.48 1.76
N VAL A 64 -8.98 8.76 2.09
CA VAL A 64 -7.76 9.22 2.76
C VAL A 64 -8.10 10.14 3.92
N TRP A 65 -7.16 10.27 4.85
CA TRP A 65 -7.17 11.33 5.83
C TRP A 65 -6.51 12.57 5.24
N VAL A 66 -7.13 13.73 5.44
CA VAL A 66 -6.63 15.03 4.98
C VAL A 66 -6.52 15.97 6.16
N GLU A 67 -5.45 16.72 6.19
CA GLU A 67 -5.17 17.85 7.07
C GLU A 67 -4.97 19.10 6.20
N PHE A 68 -4.92 20.26 6.84
CA PHE A 68 -4.73 21.53 6.16
C PHE A 68 -3.60 22.29 6.83
N GLU A 69 -2.55 22.61 6.07
CA GLU A 69 -1.38 23.32 6.58
C GLU A 69 -1.82 24.66 7.20
N GLU A 70 -1.49 24.85 8.47
CA GLU A 70 -1.91 26.03 9.26
C GLU A 70 -3.43 26.28 9.28
N GLY A 71 -4.23 25.24 9.08
CA GLY A 71 -5.69 25.33 8.98
C GLY A 71 -6.21 25.92 7.66
N ASN A 72 -5.35 26.15 6.67
CA ASN A 72 -5.71 26.74 5.40
C ASN A 72 -6.28 25.71 4.43
N SER A 73 -7.58 25.81 4.12
CA SER A 73 -8.27 24.88 3.20
C SER A 73 -7.69 24.82 1.77
N ASN A 74 -6.90 25.80 1.37
CA ASN A 74 -6.22 25.82 0.08
C ASN A 74 -4.87 25.07 0.07
N LYS A 75 -4.40 24.63 1.24
CA LYS A 75 -3.14 23.90 1.40
C LYS A 75 -3.39 22.51 2.03
N PRO A 76 -4.09 21.62 1.33
CA PRO A 76 -4.41 20.30 1.83
C PRO A 76 -3.20 19.36 1.78
N ILE A 77 -3.10 18.48 2.80
CA ILE A 77 -2.09 17.43 2.92
C ILE A 77 -2.84 16.13 3.16
N TYR A 78 -2.52 15.05 2.43
CA TYR A 78 -3.06 13.73 2.77
C TYR A 78 -2.05 12.90 3.58
N THR A 79 -2.53 12.25 4.65
CA THR A 79 -1.67 11.60 5.66
C THR A 79 -1.89 10.10 5.78
N GLY A 80 -2.40 9.46 4.76
CA GLY A 80 -2.64 8.02 4.72
C GLY A 80 -4.07 7.65 4.35
N GLY A 81 -4.28 6.35 4.13
CA GLY A 81 -5.56 5.78 3.75
C GLY A 81 -6.42 5.38 4.95
N LEU A 82 -7.70 5.17 4.69
CA LEU A 82 -8.62 4.49 5.59
C LEU A 82 -9.52 3.54 4.81
N TRP A 83 -9.90 2.43 5.45
CA TRP A 83 -10.87 1.53 4.86
C TRP A 83 -12.29 2.01 5.18
N SER A 84 -13.17 2.03 4.18
CA SER A 84 -14.59 2.25 4.40
C SER A 84 -15.26 0.98 4.93
N THR A 85 -16.46 1.13 5.48
CA THR A 85 -17.21 0.07 6.21
C THR A 85 -17.30 -1.27 5.47
N ASN A 86 -17.27 -1.28 4.13
CA ASN A 86 -17.41 -2.49 3.32
C ASN A 86 -16.13 -2.83 2.53
N LYS A 87 -14.98 -2.25 2.90
CA LYS A 87 -13.71 -2.43 2.20
C LYS A 87 -12.59 -2.74 3.18
N SER A 88 -12.66 -3.89 3.82
CA SER A 88 -11.57 -4.37 4.68
C SER A 88 -10.39 -4.93 3.87
N PRO A 89 -9.17 -4.93 4.43
CA PRO A 89 -7.95 -5.24 3.69
C PRO A 89 -7.85 -6.67 3.20
N SER A 90 -8.32 -7.65 3.90
CA SER A 90 -8.31 -9.04 3.46
C SER A 90 -9.24 -9.91 4.29
N ASN A 91 -9.65 -11.02 3.72
CA ASN A 91 -10.42 -12.04 4.39
C ASN A 91 -9.66 -13.38 4.28
N PRO A 92 -9.43 -14.11 5.36
CA PRO A 92 -9.87 -13.80 6.73
C PRO A 92 -9.04 -12.69 7.37
N TYR A 93 -9.69 -11.89 8.24
CA TYR A 93 -9.03 -10.89 9.07
C TYR A 93 -8.26 -11.57 10.20
N GLU A 94 -6.95 -11.37 10.25
CA GLU A 94 -6.07 -11.92 11.29
C GLU A 94 -5.23 -10.80 11.91
N THR A 95 -5.41 -10.56 13.19
CA THR A 95 -4.81 -9.41 13.89
C THR A 95 -3.30 -9.51 14.05
N ALA A 96 -2.76 -10.72 14.08
CA ALA A 96 -1.32 -10.97 14.22
C ALA A 96 -0.56 -10.98 12.88
N GLU A 97 -1.24 -10.70 11.78
CA GLU A 97 -0.61 -10.65 10.45
C GLU A 97 -0.25 -9.23 10.03
N ARG A 98 0.78 -9.13 9.20
CA ARG A 98 1.14 -7.91 8.46
C ARG A 98 0.99 -8.19 6.98
N LEU A 99 0.27 -7.34 6.28
CA LEU A 99 -0.02 -7.51 4.86
C LEU A 99 0.13 -6.17 4.12
N ILE A 100 0.99 -6.18 3.10
CA ILE A 100 1.06 -5.13 2.09
C ILE A 100 0.59 -5.74 0.78
N THR A 101 -0.44 -5.15 0.17
CA THR A 101 -1.00 -5.64 -1.09
C THR A 101 -1.06 -4.50 -2.11
N TRP A 102 -0.51 -4.75 -3.29
CA TRP A 102 -0.60 -3.83 -4.42
C TRP A 102 -0.88 -4.60 -5.71
N GLY A 103 -2.11 -4.52 -6.19
CA GLY A 103 -2.57 -5.33 -7.32
C GLY A 103 -2.49 -6.83 -6.99
N LYS A 104 -1.70 -7.57 -7.77
CA LYS A 104 -1.44 -9.00 -7.54
C LYS A 104 -0.23 -9.27 -6.65
N CYS A 105 0.53 -8.22 -6.29
CA CYS A 105 1.72 -8.35 -5.43
C CYS A 105 1.31 -8.30 -3.97
N LYS A 106 1.90 -9.19 -3.17
CA LYS A 106 1.67 -9.26 -1.72
C LYS A 106 2.97 -9.50 -0.98
N ILE A 107 3.13 -8.79 0.14
CA ILE A 107 4.14 -9.09 1.17
C ILE A 107 3.34 -9.42 2.43
N LYS A 108 3.51 -10.62 2.95
CA LYS A 108 2.79 -11.09 4.13
C LYS A 108 3.76 -11.62 5.19
N ILE A 109 3.55 -11.24 6.43
CA ILE A 109 4.15 -11.86 7.61
C ILE A 109 3.00 -12.43 8.42
N SER A 110 2.99 -13.76 8.59
CA SER A 110 1.94 -14.45 9.31
C SER A 110 2.23 -14.51 10.82
N LYS A 111 1.22 -14.84 11.59
CA LYS A 111 1.34 -15.06 13.05
C LYS A 111 2.28 -16.19 13.46
N ASN A 112 2.68 -17.05 12.52
CA ASN A 112 3.58 -18.16 12.75
C ASN A 112 5.00 -17.88 12.22
N ASP A 113 5.39 -16.63 12.12
CA ASP A 113 6.72 -16.17 11.65
C ASP A 113 7.07 -16.65 10.23
N VAL A 114 6.04 -16.78 9.37
CA VAL A 114 6.23 -17.11 7.96
C VAL A 114 6.16 -15.82 7.15
N MET A 115 7.24 -15.52 6.42
CA MET A 115 7.26 -14.43 5.45
C MET A 115 6.96 -14.97 4.05
N THR A 116 6.04 -14.31 3.35
CA THR A 116 5.65 -14.64 1.98
C THR A 116 5.71 -13.41 1.09
N LEU A 117 6.44 -13.50 -0.02
CA LEU A 117 6.36 -12.58 -1.15
C LEU A 117 5.65 -13.31 -2.28
N SER A 118 4.62 -12.73 -2.88
CA SER A 118 3.90 -13.39 -3.96
C SER A 118 3.43 -12.44 -5.05
N VAL A 119 3.41 -12.93 -6.28
CA VAL A 119 2.87 -12.25 -7.46
C VAL A 119 2.14 -13.28 -8.33
N GLY A 120 0.80 -13.23 -8.36
CA GLY A 120 0.03 -14.22 -9.10
C GLY A 120 0.30 -15.65 -8.65
N GLY A 121 0.78 -16.50 -9.56
CA GLY A 121 1.14 -17.91 -9.29
C GLY A 121 2.58 -18.13 -8.81
N CYS A 122 3.34 -17.07 -8.55
CA CYS A 122 4.74 -17.13 -8.08
C CYS A 122 4.80 -16.74 -6.61
N SER A 123 5.65 -17.42 -5.84
CA SER A 123 5.89 -17.07 -4.43
C SER A 123 7.30 -17.39 -3.96
N LEU A 124 7.76 -16.61 -2.99
CA LEU A 124 8.90 -16.89 -2.13
C LEU A 124 8.36 -17.00 -0.69
N VAL A 125 8.55 -18.15 -0.08
CA VAL A 125 8.11 -18.41 1.30
C VAL A 125 9.33 -18.70 2.14
N MET A 126 9.45 -18.00 3.26
CA MET A 126 10.52 -18.21 4.25
C MET A 126 9.91 -18.54 5.60
N THR A 127 10.46 -19.56 6.23
CA THR A 127 10.17 -19.98 7.60
C THR A 127 11.45 -19.97 8.42
N GLY A 128 11.41 -20.32 9.71
CA GLY A 128 12.62 -20.46 10.54
C GLY A 128 13.61 -21.54 10.07
N SER A 129 13.17 -22.47 9.19
CA SER A 129 13.99 -23.62 8.77
C SER A 129 14.05 -23.83 7.26
N THR A 130 13.19 -23.18 6.49
CA THR A 130 13.09 -23.43 5.04
C THR A 130 12.92 -22.14 4.26
N THR A 131 13.43 -22.11 3.03
CA THR A 131 13.11 -21.12 2.02
C THR A 131 12.65 -21.85 0.76
N THR A 132 11.46 -21.51 0.26
CA THR A 132 10.88 -22.12 -0.94
C THR A 132 10.54 -21.04 -1.96
N VAL A 133 11.06 -21.19 -3.18
CA VAL A 133 10.63 -20.44 -4.36
C VAL A 133 9.72 -21.33 -5.19
N THR A 134 8.55 -20.83 -5.55
CA THR A 134 7.57 -21.55 -6.36
C THR A 134 7.16 -20.74 -7.57
N VAL A 135 7.11 -21.34 -8.74
CA VAL A 135 6.57 -20.76 -9.98
C VAL A 135 5.71 -21.82 -10.66
N GLY A 136 4.39 -21.66 -10.61
CA GLY A 136 3.45 -22.65 -11.15
C GLY A 136 3.67 -24.02 -10.50
N GLY A 137 3.97 -25.05 -11.29
CA GLY A 137 4.23 -26.43 -10.83
C GLY A 137 5.68 -26.73 -10.45
N SER A 138 6.59 -25.74 -10.51
CA SER A 138 8.02 -25.90 -10.23
C SER A 138 8.41 -25.23 -8.94
N SER A 139 9.35 -25.83 -8.20
CA SER A 139 9.86 -25.24 -6.95
C SER A 139 11.32 -25.56 -6.67
N ILE A 140 11.95 -24.65 -5.90
CA ILE A 140 13.24 -24.83 -5.26
C ILE A 140 13.02 -24.69 -3.77
N THR A 141 13.38 -25.70 -3.00
CA THR A 141 13.32 -25.65 -1.53
C THR A 141 14.73 -25.78 -0.97
N ILE A 142 15.11 -24.84 -0.11
CA ILE A 142 16.40 -24.80 0.57
C ILE A 142 16.15 -25.05 2.05
N THR A 143 16.89 -25.98 2.62
CA THR A 143 16.92 -26.31 4.04
C THR A 143 18.36 -26.38 4.54
N LYS A 144 18.56 -26.56 5.84
CA LYS A 144 19.91 -26.80 6.39
C LYS A 144 20.56 -28.05 5.83
N ASP A 145 19.77 -29.05 5.39
CA ASP A 145 20.24 -30.37 4.96
C ASP A 145 20.48 -30.46 3.44
N GLY A 146 20.06 -29.42 2.68
CA GLY A 146 20.29 -29.39 1.24
C GLY A 146 19.25 -28.59 0.43
N ILE A 147 19.34 -28.76 -0.87
CA ILE A 147 18.47 -28.10 -1.86
C ILE A 147 17.69 -29.16 -2.62
N LYS A 148 16.38 -29.02 -2.67
CA LYS A 148 15.46 -29.84 -3.47
C LYS A 148 14.92 -29.05 -4.65
N LEU A 149 15.09 -29.59 -5.86
CA LEU A 149 14.45 -29.09 -7.07
C LEU A 149 13.25 -30.00 -7.41
N SER A 150 12.13 -29.39 -7.77
CA SER A 150 10.93 -30.09 -8.22
C SER A 150 10.35 -29.40 -9.43
N SER A 151 10.27 -30.13 -10.56
CA SER A 151 9.72 -29.62 -11.82
C SER A 151 9.42 -30.81 -12.75
N ALA A 152 8.56 -30.61 -13.75
CA ALA A 152 8.35 -31.59 -14.81
C ALA A 152 9.60 -31.79 -15.68
N LYS A 153 10.47 -30.76 -15.78
CA LYS A 153 11.76 -30.83 -16.50
C LYS A 153 12.81 -30.04 -15.71
N ILE A 154 13.98 -30.62 -15.56
CA ILE A 154 15.17 -29.99 -14.94
C ILE A 154 16.32 -30.17 -15.93
N ASP A 155 16.83 -29.06 -16.48
CA ASP A 155 18.02 -29.04 -17.32
C ASP A 155 19.24 -28.67 -16.44
N LEU A 156 20.24 -29.55 -16.41
CA LEU A 156 21.53 -29.31 -15.77
C LEU A 156 22.59 -29.25 -16.87
N ASN A 157 23.16 -28.06 -17.08
CA ASN A 157 24.24 -27.81 -18.04
C ASN A 157 25.60 -28.06 -17.39
#